data_f36da6be048aa21e388a382eab19273c
#
_entry.id   f36da6be048aa21e388a382eab19273c
#
_cell.length_a   1.000
_cell.length_b   1.000
_cell.length_c   1.000
_cell.angle_alpha   90.00
_cell.angle_beta   90.00
_cell.angle_gamma   90.00
#
_symmetry.space_group_name_H-M   'P 1'
#
loop_
_entity.id
_entity.type
_entity.pdbx_description
1 polymer ?
#
loop_
_entity_poly.entity_id
_entity_poly.type
_entity_poly.pdbx_seq_one_letter_code
_entity_poly.pdbx_strand_id
1 'polypeptide(L)'
;MMALCVMTHAVGVTVAARRLSVEQAARFSQWVWVFIRLAWLIVFLHLVEITLWAVLYLWREALPDLQSAIYFSAVTYTTTGYGDLVLPMEWRLVGAVEALTGILMCGWSAGFFFAVVSQIVHEHD
;
A
#
# COMPACT_ATOMS: atom_id res chain seq x y z
N MET A 1 14.03 0.69 -5.13
CA MET A 1 12.56 0.56 -5.11
C MET A 1 11.99 0.74 -3.69
N MET A 2 12.44 0.00 -2.68
CA MET A 2 11.91 0.11 -1.30
C MET A 2 11.86 1.56 -0.80
N ALA A 3 12.94 2.35 -0.93
CA ALA A 3 12.94 3.76 -0.53
C ALA A 3 11.88 4.61 -1.26
N LEU A 4 11.64 4.31 -2.55
CA LEU A 4 10.60 5.01 -3.33
C LEU A 4 9.20 4.66 -2.81
N CYS A 5 8.92 3.40 -2.49
CA CYS A 5 7.66 2.99 -1.87
C CYS A 5 7.46 3.67 -0.52
N VAL A 6 8.48 3.67 0.35
CA VAL A 6 8.43 4.35 1.65
C VAL A 6 8.14 5.85 1.49
N MET A 7 8.78 6.54 0.54
CA MET A 7 8.52 7.96 0.26
C MET A 7 7.10 8.19 -0.25
N THR A 8 6.64 7.38 -1.21
CA THR A 8 5.28 7.46 -1.76
C THR A 8 4.24 7.28 -0.66
N HIS A 9 4.43 6.25 0.17
CA HIS A 9 3.55 5.94 1.29
C HIS A 9 3.54 7.07 2.34
N ALA A 10 4.71 7.54 2.75
CA ALA A 10 4.85 8.62 3.72
C ALA A 10 4.16 9.92 3.26
N VAL A 11 4.37 10.30 1.99
CA VAL A 11 3.72 11.47 1.41
C VAL A 11 2.20 11.28 1.37
N GLY A 12 1.73 10.13 0.89
CA GLY A 12 0.30 9.82 0.79
C GLY A 12 -0.40 9.87 2.14
N VAL A 13 0.15 9.20 3.15
CA VAL A 13 -0.38 9.18 4.53
C VAL A 13 -0.33 10.58 5.16
N THR A 14 0.76 11.35 4.95
CA THR A 14 0.87 12.72 5.48
C THR A 14 -0.15 13.66 4.85
N VAL A 15 -0.36 13.58 3.54
CA VAL A 15 -1.39 14.36 2.84
C VAL A 15 -2.78 13.98 3.34
N ALA A 16 -3.04 12.69 3.53
CA ALA A 16 -4.29 12.20 4.10
C ALA A 16 -4.53 12.76 5.51
N ALA A 17 -3.55 12.66 6.39
CA ALA A 17 -3.64 13.16 7.76
C ALA A 17 -3.97 14.67 7.81
N ARG A 18 -3.36 15.45 6.90
CA ARG A 18 -3.63 16.90 6.81
C ARG A 18 -5.00 17.24 6.22
N ARG A 19 -5.57 16.37 5.40
CA ARG A 19 -6.85 16.59 4.71
C ARG A 19 -8.05 16.00 5.45
N LEU A 20 -7.82 15.02 6.30
CA LEU A 20 -8.82 14.43 7.17
C LEU A 20 -8.97 15.36 8.39
N SER A 21 -9.83 16.37 8.27
CA SER A 21 -10.26 17.19 9.42
C SER A 21 -11.20 16.34 10.28
N VAL A 22 -10.61 15.56 11.18
CA VAL A 22 -11.33 14.73 12.15
C VAL A 22 -12.27 15.59 13.01
N GLU A 23 -11.87 16.81 13.31
CA GLU A 23 -12.61 17.78 14.14
C GLU A 23 -14.00 18.21 13.58
N GLN A 24 -14.29 17.96 12.31
CA GLN A 24 -15.53 18.46 11.68
C GLN A 24 -16.65 17.42 11.57
N ALA A 25 -16.42 16.17 11.96
CA ALA A 25 -17.40 15.13 11.82
C ALA A 25 -18.27 15.03 13.08
N ALA A 26 -19.39 15.75 13.11
CA ALA A 26 -20.34 15.78 14.23
C ALA A 26 -21.39 14.64 14.21
N ARG A 27 -21.41 13.79 13.17
CA ARG A 27 -22.40 12.75 12.98
C ARG A 27 -21.77 11.40 12.65
N PHE A 28 -22.34 10.30 13.14
CA PHE A 28 -21.90 8.93 12.86
C PHE A 28 -21.74 8.64 11.36
N SER A 29 -22.64 9.12 10.50
CA SER A 29 -22.57 8.92 9.06
C SER A 29 -21.32 9.59 8.42
N GLN A 30 -20.82 10.68 8.99
CA GLN A 30 -19.61 11.36 8.51
C GLN A 30 -18.35 10.55 8.82
N TRP A 31 -18.32 9.86 9.97
CA TRP A 31 -17.23 8.94 10.33
C TRP A 31 -17.13 7.76 9.38
N VAL A 32 -18.27 7.16 9.01
CA VAL A 32 -18.29 6.07 8.02
C VAL A 32 -17.65 6.53 6.70
N TRP A 33 -17.99 7.73 6.23
CA TRP A 33 -17.38 8.30 5.02
C TRP A 33 -15.88 8.56 5.14
N VAL A 34 -15.41 9.02 6.31
CA VAL A 34 -13.96 9.18 6.57
C VAL A 34 -13.25 7.84 6.45
N PHE A 35 -13.77 6.77 7.06
CA PHE A 35 -13.19 5.44 6.97
C PHE A 35 -13.17 4.89 5.54
N ILE A 36 -14.27 5.05 4.80
CA ILE A 36 -14.34 4.62 3.40
C ILE A 36 -13.27 5.35 2.56
N ARG A 37 -13.16 6.66 2.69
CA ARG A 37 -12.16 7.47 1.97
C ARG A 37 -10.73 7.06 2.35
N LEU A 38 -10.48 6.83 3.62
CA LEU A 38 -9.17 6.41 4.11
C LEU A 38 -8.81 5.02 3.57
N ALA A 39 -9.74 4.06 3.60
CA ALA A 39 -9.53 2.73 3.04
C ALA A 39 -9.21 2.79 1.54
N TRP A 40 -9.97 3.56 0.76
CA TRP A 40 -9.70 3.74 -0.68
C TRP A 40 -8.35 4.39 -0.95
N LEU A 41 -7.95 5.38 -0.15
CA LEU A 41 -6.64 6.00 -0.28
C LEU A 41 -5.51 5.00 -0.02
N ILE A 42 -5.62 4.21 1.06
CA ILE A 42 -4.64 3.18 1.41
C ILE A 42 -4.52 2.15 0.26
N VAL A 43 -5.65 1.64 -0.24
CA VAL A 43 -5.66 0.73 -1.38
C VAL A 43 -4.99 1.37 -2.60
N PHE A 44 -5.31 2.62 -2.89
CA PHE A 44 -4.71 3.35 -4.01
C PHE A 44 -3.18 3.48 -3.88
N LEU A 45 -2.68 3.80 -2.67
CA LEU A 45 -1.23 3.86 -2.41
C LEU A 45 -0.56 2.52 -2.67
N HIS A 46 -1.14 1.42 -2.19
CA HIS A 46 -0.60 0.08 -2.45
C HIS A 46 -0.62 -0.29 -3.94
N LEU A 47 -1.67 0.08 -4.68
CA LEU A 47 -1.71 -0.13 -6.14
C LEU A 47 -0.61 0.65 -6.87
N VAL A 48 -0.30 1.88 -6.44
CA VAL A 48 0.83 2.66 -6.98
C VAL A 48 2.15 1.94 -6.69
N GLU A 49 2.37 1.45 -5.48
CA GLU A 49 3.59 0.75 -5.08
C GLU A 49 3.77 -0.58 -5.83
N ILE A 50 2.70 -1.37 -5.99
CA ILE A 50 2.67 -2.57 -6.84
C ILE A 50 3.06 -2.21 -8.29
N THR A 51 2.50 -1.12 -8.83
CA THR A 51 2.81 -0.67 -10.19
C THR A 51 4.27 -0.25 -10.33
N LEU A 52 4.86 0.40 -9.32
CA LEU A 52 6.28 0.76 -9.33
C LEU A 52 7.19 -0.48 -9.41
N TRP A 53 6.87 -1.54 -8.68
CA TRP A 53 7.58 -2.81 -8.75
C TRP A 53 7.39 -3.50 -10.11
N ALA A 54 6.17 -3.53 -10.63
CA ALA A 54 5.86 -4.08 -11.95
C ALA A 54 6.65 -3.38 -13.06
N VAL A 55 6.73 -2.04 -13.01
CA VAL A 55 7.53 -1.25 -13.95
C VAL A 55 9.01 -1.60 -13.86
N LEU A 56 9.56 -1.83 -12.67
CA LEU A 56 10.93 -2.30 -12.50
C LEU A 56 11.18 -3.63 -13.24
N TYR A 57 10.31 -4.62 -13.06
CA TYR A 57 10.45 -5.94 -13.69
C TYR A 57 10.33 -5.87 -15.21
N LEU A 58 9.45 -5.03 -15.73
CA LEU A 58 9.36 -4.78 -17.17
C LEU A 58 10.60 -4.08 -17.72
N TRP A 59 11.03 -2.99 -17.06
CA TRP A 59 12.20 -2.23 -17.49
C TRP A 59 13.47 -3.07 -17.52
N ARG A 60 13.56 -4.03 -16.62
CA ARG A 60 14.71 -4.95 -16.51
C ARG A 60 14.51 -6.27 -17.25
N GLU A 61 13.42 -6.38 -18.02
CA GLU A 61 13.09 -7.59 -18.81
C GLU A 61 13.03 -8.88 -17.97
N ALA A 62 12.74 -8.74 -16.65
CA ALA A 62 12.61 -9.86 -15.75
C ALA A 62 11.28 -10.62 -15.93
N LEU A 63 10.28 -9.96 -16.50
CA LEU A 63 8.97 -10.52 -16.87
C LEU A 63 8.59 -10.08 -18.29
N PRO A 64 7.84 -10.93 -19.04
CA PRO A 64 7.69 -10.77 -20.49
C PRO A 64 6.72 -9.66 -20.90
N ASP A 65 5.74 -9.31 -20.05
CA ASP A 65 4.66 -8.40 -20.40
C ASP A 65 4.08 -7.71 -19.15
N LEU A 66 3.31 -6.65 -19.40
CA LEU A 66 2.73 -5.79 -18.35
C LEU A 66 1.76 -6.57 -17.45
N GLN A 67 0.96 -7.46 -18.02
CA GLN A 67 -0.03 -8.23 -17.25
C GLN A 67 0.67 -9.16 -16.26
N SER A 68 1.68 -9.90 -16.72
CA SER A 68 2.51 -10.78 -15.90
C SER A 68 3.23 -9.99 -14.81
N ALA A 69 3.77 -8.80 -15.14
CA ALA A 69 4.49 -7.97 -14.20
C ALA A 69 3.58 -7.41 -13.09
N ILE A 70 2.41 -6.89 -13.43
CA ILE A 70 1.44 -6.39 -12.44
C ILE A 70 0.91 -7.54 -11.58
N TYR A 71 0.57 -8.66 -12.19
CA TYR A 71 0.07 -9.84 -11.47
C TYR A 71 1.12 -10.36 -10.48
N PHE A 72 2.36 -10.60 -10.96
CA PHE A 72 3.45 -11.06 -10.10
C PHE A 72 3.70 -10.10 -8.94
N SER A 73 3.80 -8.80 -9.25
CA SER A 73 4.03 -7.77 -8.23
C SER A 73 2.88 -7.72 -7.21
N ALA A 74 1.62 -7.77 -7.65
CA ALA A 74 0.47 -7.79 -6.76
C ALA A 74 0.49 -8.99 -5.81
N VAL A 75 0.76 -10.19 -6.33
CA VAL A 75 0.79 -11.44 -5.56
C VAL A 75 1.99 -11.49 -4.61
N THR A 76 3.13 -10.96 -5.04
CA THR A 76 4.37 -10.92 -4.23
C THR A 76 4.29 -9.84 -3.16
N TYR A 77 3.89 -8.62 -3.51
CA TYR A 77 3.76 -7.49 -2.60
C TYR A 77 2.75 -7.77 -1.47
N THR A 78 1.63 -8.40 -1.80
CA THR A 78 0.62 -8.82 -0.80
C THR A 78 1.02 -10.08 -0.04
N THR A 79 2.19 -10.67 -0.34
CA THR A 79 2.69 -11.92 0.25
C THR A 79 1.80 -13.15 0.02
N THR A 80 0.90 -13.08 -0.94
CA THR A 80 0.03 -14.21 -1.32
C THR A 80 0.83 -15.36 -1.91
N GLY A 81 1.75 -15.08 -2.85
CA GLY A 81 2.76 -16.01 -3.34
C GLY A 81 2.23 -17.33 -3.88
N TYR A 82 1.30 -17.32 -4.84
CA TYR A 82 0.75 -18.57 -5.42
C TYR A 82 1.81 -19.47 -6.05
N GLY A 83 2.92 -18.90 -6.55
CA GLY A 83 4.01 -19.67 -7.15
C GLY A 83 3.73 -20.16 -8.58
N ASP A 84 2.64 -19.73 -9.18
CA ASP A 84 2.27 -19.99 -10.57
C ASP A 84 3.10 -19.18 -11.58
N LEU A 85 3.57 -18.01 -11.18
CA LEU A 85 4.54 -17.19 -11.89
C LEU A 85 5.73 -16.90 -10.97
N VAL A 86 6.94 -17.19 -11.44
CA VAL A 86 8.18 -17.01 -10.68
C VAL A 86 9.19 -16.21 -11.48
N LEU A 87 9.99 -15.39 -10.78
CA LEU A 87 11.08 -14.64 -11.39
C LEU A 87 12.25 -15.56 -11.80
N PRO A 88 13.03 -15.18 -12.83
CA PRO A 88 14.34 -15.75 -13.09
C PRO A 88 15.19 -15.79 -11.82
N MET A 89 16.10 -16.76 -11.74
CA MET A 89 16.87 -17.05 -10.50
C MET A 89 17.59 -15.81 -9.95
N GLU A 90 18.16 -15.00 -10.83
CA GLU A 90 18.89 -13.77 -10.49
C GLU A 90 17.99 -12.67 -9.89
N TRP A 91 16.66 -12.74 -10.10
CA TRP A 91 15.68 -11.76 -9.62
C TRP A 91 14.91 -12.20 -8.38
N ARG A 92 15.04 -13.46 -7.94
CA ARG A 92 14.26 -14.01 -6.82
C ARG A 92 14.47 -13.28 -5.49
N LEU A 93 15.70 -12.82 -5.22
CA LEU A 93 15.98 -12.02 -4.03
C LEU A 93 15.32 -10.64 -4.11
N VAL A 94 15.19 -10.06 -5.30
CA VAL A 94 14.47 -8.81 -5.49
C VAL A 94 12.99 -8.98 -5.20
N GLY A 95 12.38 -10.09 -5.60
CA GLY A 95 11.00 -10.45 -5.24
C GLY A 95 10.82 -10.62 -3.72
N ALA A 96 11.79 -11.20 -3.03
CA ALA A 96 11.75 -11.30 -1.56
C ALA A 96 11.81 -9.92 -0.89
N VAL A 97 12.60 -8.97 -1.42
CA VAL A 97 12.63 -7.57 -0.94
C VAL A 97 11.32 -6.85 -1.23
N GLU A 98 10.67 -7.13 -2.37
CA GLU A 98 9.34 -6.63 -2.66
C GLU A 98 8.31 -7.09 -1.63
N ALA A 99 8.27 -8.40 -1.34
CA ALA A 99 7.38 -8.97 -0.34
C ALA A 99 7.58 -8.34 1.05
N LEU A 100 8.85 -8.16 1.47
CA LEU A 100 9.18 -7.49 2.72
C LEU A 100 8.73 -6.03 2.73
N THR A 101 8.87 -5.32 1.59
CA THR A 101 8.37 -3.95 1.43
C THR A 101 6.85 -3.92 1.58
N GLY A 102 6.14 -4.84 0.96
CA GLY A 102 4.68 -4.95 1.05
C GLY A 102 4.20 -5.14 2.49
N ILE A 103 4.79 -6.08 3.23
CA ILE A 103 4.46 -6.28 4.66
C ILE A 103 4.67 -4.99 5.47
N LEU A 104 5.79 -4.31 5.25
CA LEU A 104 6.13 -3.09 5.97
C LEU A 104 5.11 -1.98 5.70
N MET A 105 4.74 -1.77 4.44
CA MET A 105 3.77 -0.73 4.07
C MET A 105 2.35 -1.08 4.54
N CYS A 106 1.93 -2.34 4.46
CA CYS A 106 0.65 -2.79 5.01
C CYS A 106 0.58 -2.59 6.53
N GLY A 107 1.65 -2.92 7.25
CA GLY A 107 1.74 -2.67 8.69
C GLY A 107 1.66 -1.19 9.04
N TRP A 108 2.33 -0.32 8.28
CA TRP A 108 2.25 1.13 8.45
C TRP A 108 0.84 1.66 8.20
N SER A 109 0.18 1.22 7.12
CA SER A 109 -1.21 1.56 6.82
C SER A 109 -2.17 1.15 7.93
N ALA A 110 -2.02 -0.06 8.47
CA ALA A 110 -2.84 -0.55 9.57
C ALA A 110 -2.63 0.28 10.84
N GLY A 111 -1.39 0.63 11.17
CA GLY A 111 -1.06 1.53 12.29
C GLY A 111 -1.66 2.91 12.13
N PHE A 112 -1.58 3.48 10.93
CA PHE A 112 -2.19 4.78 10.64
C PHE A 112 -3.73 4.73 10.74
N PHE A 113 -4.35 3.69 10.18
CA PHE A 113 -5.79 3.48 10.29
C PHE A 113 -6.24 3.39 11.75
N PHE A 114 -5.52 2.61 12.55
CA PHE A 114 -5.79 2.48 13.99
C PHE A 114 -5.64 3.81 14.73
N ALA A 115 -4.62 4.61 14.42
CA ALA A 115 -4.42 5.93 15.04
C ALA A 115 -5.60 6.87 14.77
N VAL A 116 -6.13 6.88 13.53
CA VAL A 116 -7.33 7.66 13.17
C VAL A 116 -8.56 7.18 13.95
N VAL A 117 -8.77 5.86 14.04
CA VAL A 117 -9.90 5.29 14.82
C VAL A 117 -9.80 5.68 16.29
N SER A 118 -8.61 5.55 16.90
CA SER A 118 -8.39 5.88 18.31
C SER A 118 -8.64 7.34 18.62
N GLN A 119 -8.24 8.26 17.73
CA GLN A 119 -8.51 9.68 17.89
C GLN A 119 -10.01 9.97 17.93
N ILE A 120 -10.77 9.34 17.04
CA ILE A 120 -12.23 9.48 16.98
C ILE A 120 -12.91 9.02 18.28
N VAL A 121 -12.50 7.87 18.81
CA VAL A 121 -13.08 7.32 20.04
C VAL A 121 -12.81 8.23 21.23
N HIS A 122 -11.59 8.77 21.35
CA HIS A 122 -11.19 9.62 22.48
C HIS A 122 -11.85 11.02 22.49
N GLU A 123 -12.31 11.52 21.36
CA GLU A 123 -13.00 12.80 21.29
C GLU A 123 -14.48 12.70 21.74
N HIS A 124 -15.00 11.48 21.96
CA HIS A 124 -16.40 11.23 22.36
C HIS A 124 -16.57 10.73 23.80
N ASP A 125 -15.45 10.49 24.50
CA ASP A 125 -15.42 10.22 25.95
C ASP A 125 -15.14 11.51 26.73
#